data_d57e909e66ccb67713126030ba3efd59
#
_entry.id   d57e909e66ccb67713126030ba3efd59
#
_cell.length_a   1.000
_cell.length_b   1.000
_cell.length_c   1.000
_cell.angle_alpha   90.00
_cell.angle_beta   90.00
_cell.angle_gamma   90.00
#
_symmetry.space_group_name_H-M   'P 1'
#
loop_
_entity.id
_entity.type
_entity.pdbx_description
1 polymer ?
#
loop_
_entity_poly.entity_id
_entity_poly.type
_entity_poly.pdbx_seq_one_letter_code
_entity_poly.pdbx_strand_id
1 'polypeptide(L)'
;MYKRQNATTWSAAGHISAWQQWRLAENLSVTLPSASHIIPQLTTSETDFCIELGNKRWQFNRQSGLLSQMWIGDEKQLLTPLRDQFTRAPLDNDIGVSEATRIDPNAWVERWKAAGHYQAEAALLQCTADTLADAVLITTAHAWQHQGKTLFISRKTYRIDGSGQMAITVDVEVASDTPHPARIGLTCQLAQVAERVNWLGLGPQENYPDRLTAACFDRWDLPLSDMYTPYVFPSENGLRCGTRELNYGPHQWRGDFQFNISRYSQQQLMETSHRHLLHAEEGTWLNIDGFHMGIGGDDSWSPSVSAEFQLSAGRYHYQLVWCQK
;
A
#
# COMPACT_ATOMS: atom_id res chain seq x y z
N MET A 1 -8.35 6.35 -29.98
CA MET A 1 -9.38 5.32 -29.63
C MET A 1 -10.15 4.96 -30.91
N TYR A 2 -10.22 3.69 -31.25
CA TYR A 2 -11.01 3.16 -32.36
C TYR A 2 -12.28 2.52 -31.81
N LYS A 3 -13.45 2.95 -32.28
CA LYS A 3 -14.75 2.44 -31.88
C LYS A 3 -15.46 1.82 -33.08
N ARG A 4 -16.12 0.69 -32.91
CA ARG A 4 -17.06 0.16 -33.89
C ARG A 4 -18.33 0.98 -33.90
N GLN A 5 -18.74 1.45 -35.07
CA GLN A 5 -19.96 2.24 -35.21
C GLN A 5 -21.23 1.36 -35.14
N ASN A 6 -21.17 0.18 -35.70
CA ASN A 6 -22.30 -0.74 -35.78
C ASN A 6 -22.08 -1.99 -34.91
N ALA A 7 -23.18 -2.52 -34.36
CA ALA A 7 -23.14 -3.80 -33.68
C ALA A 7 -22.86 -4.95 -34.64
N THR A 8 -22.21 -5.98 -34.14
CA THR A 8 -21.98 -7.27 -34.81
C THR A 8 -22.52 -8.39 -33.92
N THR A 9 -22.41 -9.65 -34.37
CA THR A 9 -22.85 -10.83 -33.57
C THR A 9 -22.02 -11.00 -32.28
N TRP A 10 -20.82 -10.41 -32.20
CA TRP A 10 -19.87 -10.58 -31.09
C TRP A 10 -19.50 -9.25 -30.39
N SER A 11 -19.96 -8.08 -30.85
CA SER A 11 -19.69 -6.80 -30.21
C SER A 11 -20.84 -5.81 -30.39
N ALA A 12 -21.14 -5.05 -29.35
CA ALA A 12 -22.12 -3.97 -29.40
C ALA A 12 -21.62 -2.77 -30.23
N ALA A 13 -22.55 -1.91 -30.67
CA ALA A 13 -22.19 -0.58 -31.18
C ALA A 13 -21.44 0.22 -30.11
N GLY A 14 -20.41 0.93 -30.50
CA GLY A 14 -19.54 1.67 -29.59
C GLY A 14 -18.41 0.84 -28.96
N HIS A 15 -18.31 -0.45 -29.25
CA HIS A 15 -17.22 -1.29 -28.77
C HIS A 15 -15.83 -0.70 -29.14
N ILE A 16 -14.97 -0.55 -28.13
CA ILE A 16 -13.62 -0.03 -28.31
C ILE A 16 -12.73 -1.17 -28.80
N SER A 17 -12.24 -1.07 -30.02
CA SER A 17 -11.38 -2.08 -30.64
C SER A 17 -9.90 -1.85 -30.37
N ALA A 18 -9.50 -0.59 -30.18
CA ALA A 18 -8.12 -0.21 -29.83
C ALA A 18 -8.10 1.17 -29.17
N TRP A 19 -7.16 1.35 -28.26
CA TRP A 19 -6.91 2.63 -27.61
C TRP A 19 -5.42 2.77 -27.29
N GLN A 20 -5.00 4.01 -27.09
CA GLN A 20 -3.65 4.33 -26.62
C GLN A 20 -3.70 5.67 -25.87
N GLN A 21 -2.89 5.78 -24.83
CA GLN A 21 -2.67 7.01 -24.08
C GLN A 21 -1.20 7.42 -24.15
N TRP A 22 -0.94 8.70 -24.20
CA TRP A 22 0.39 9.27 -24.13
C TRP A 22 0.45 10.26 -23.00
N ARG A 23 1.51 10.17 -22.20
CA ARG A 23 1.81 11.15 -21.17
C ARG A 23 2.53 12.33 -21.82
N LEU A 24 1.94 13.52 -21.73
CA LEU A 24 2.49 14.72 -22.38
C LEU A 24 3.53 15.44 -21.53
N ALA A 25 3.39 15.39 -20.20
CA ALA A 25 4.32 16.00 -19.24
C ALA A 25 4.25 15.32 -17.88
N GLU A 26 5.35 15.37 -17.15
CA GLU A 26 5.43 14.94 -15.75
C GLU A 26 5.39 16.16 -14.84
N ASN A 27 4.20 16.57 -14.42
CA ASN A 27 4.04 17.54 -13.33
C ASN A 27 3.52 16.81 -12.09
N LEU A 28 4.43 16.28 -11.30
CA LEU A 28 4.15 15.51 -10.08
C LEU A 28 4.51 16.29 -8.81
N SER A 29 4.23 17.58 -8.75
CA SER A 29 4.28 18.25 -7.47
C SER A 29 3.00 17.92 -6.68
N VAL A 30 3.14 17.10 -5.62
CA VAL A 30 2.13 17.08 -4.57
C VAL A 30 2.16 18.46 -3.94
N THR A 31 1.22 19.32 -4.33
CA THR A 31 1.10 20.65 -3.75
C THR A 31 0.69 20.47 -2.29
N LEU A 32 1.60 20.74 -1.38
CA LEU A 32 1.23 20.90 0.03
C LEU A 32 0.29 22.11 0.11
N PRO A 33 -0.80 22.00 0.86
CA PRO A 33 -1.77 23.10 0.91
C PRO A 33 -1.16 24.36 1.49
N SER A 34 -1.79 25.48 1.12
CA SER A 34 -1.51 26.81 1.63
C SER A 34 -1.56 26.82 3.16
N ALA A 35 -0.63 27.53 3.79
CA ALA A 35 -0.54 27.66 5.22
C ALA A 35 -1.88 28.09 5.85
N SER A 36 -2.45 27.25 6.69
CA SER A 36 -3.51 27.62 7.60
C SER A 36 -2.86 28.34 8.81
N HIS A 37 -3.49 29.39 9.33
CA HIS A 37 -3.01 30.05 10.56
C HIS A 37 -3.33 29.25 11.83
N ILE A 38 -4.03 28.13 11.70
CA ILE A 38 -4.37 27.23 12.83
C ILE A 38 -3.23 26.22 12.97
N ILE A 39 -2.67 26.10 14.17
CA ILE A 39 -1.64 25.10 14.48
C ILE A 39 -2.31 23.96 15.24
N PRO A 40 -2.12 22.70 14.82
CA PRO A 40 -2.60 21.55 15.59
C PRO A 40 -1.99 21.54 17.00
N GLN A 41 -2.77 21.15 17.99
CA GLN A 41 -2.30 21.03 19.37
C GLN A 41 -1.63 19.69 19.58
N LEU A 42 -0.41 19.70 20.10
CA LEU A 42 0.31 18.49 20.52
C LEU A 42 0.21 18.32 22.02
N THR A 43 -0.27 17.18 22.46
CA THR A 43 -0.24 16.73 23.86
C THR A 43 0.63 15.49 23.95
N THR A 44 1.54 15.46 24.92
CA THR A 44 2.46 14.35 25.17
C THR A 44 2.12 13.69 26.50
N SER A 45 1.88 12.39 26.47
CA SER A 45 1.76 11.53 27.65
C SER A 45 2.98 10.60 27.78
N GLU A 46 2.98 9.72 28.76
CA GLU A 46 4.01 8.69 28.90
C GLU A 46 3.97 7.69 27.72
N THR A 47 2.78 7.38 27.22
CA THR A 47 2.54 6.34 26.21
C THR A 47 2.32 6.88 24.80
N ASP A 48 1.85 8.12 24.65
CA ASP A 48 1.36 8.60 23.36
C ASP A 48 1.70 10.07 23.09
N PHE A 49 1.85 10.39 21.81
CA PHE A 49 1.69 11.73 21.26
C PHE A 49 0.29 11.83 20.67
N CYS A 50 -0.49 12.80 21.15
CA CYS A 50 -1.84 13.09 20.66
C CYS A 50 -1.86 14.46 19.99
N ILE A 51 -2.32 14.51 18.73
CA ILE A 51 -2.43 15.75 17.95
C ILE A 51 -3.91 16.00 17.72
N GLU A 52 -4.38 17.20 18.01
CA GLU A 52 -5.78 17.59 17.87
C GLU A 52 -5.92 18.83 16.99
N LEU A 53 -6.91 18.79 16.09
CA LEU A 53 -7.29 19.90 15.22
C LEU A 53 -8.79 19.87 14.92
N GLY A 54 -9.56 20.76 15.55
CA GLY A 54 -11.02 20.77 15.41
C GLY A 54 -11.62 19.46 15.91
N ASN A 55 -12.32 18.75 15.02
CA ASN A 55 -12.88 17.43 15.31
C ASN A 55 -11.99 16.25 14.91
N LYS A 56 -10.75 16.49 14.51
CA LYS A 56 -9.80 15.47 14.11
C LYS A 56 -8.76 15.24 15.18
N ARG A 57 -8.36 13.98 15.36
CA ARG A 57 -7.33 13.60 16.32
C ARG A 57 -6.49 12.46 15.74
N TRP A 58 -5.17 12.54 15.95
CA TRP A 58 -4.17 11.53 15.59
C TRP A 58 -3.40 11.13 16.83
N GLN A 59 -3.25 9.83 17.05
CA GLN A 59 -2.51 9.27 18.18
C GLN A 59 -1.37 8.41 17.70
N PHE A 60 -0.16 8.72 18.17
CA PHE A 60 1.04 7.94 17.92
C PHE A 60 1.50 7.31 19.21
N ASN A 61 1.61 5.99 19.24
CA ASN A 61 2.11 5.29 20.40
C ASN A 61 3.63 5.42 20.49
N ARG A 62 4.14 5.89 21.61
CA ARG A 62 5.57 6.21 21.80
C ARG A 62 6.44 4.97 21.95
N GLN A 63 5.88 3.84 22.38
CA GLN A 63 6.62 2.58 22.54
C GLN A 63 6.77 1.85 21.23
N SER A 64 5.76 1.88 20.38
CA SER A 64 5.80 1.25 19.06
C SER A 64 6.21 2.20 17.93
N GLY A 65 6.12 3.52 18.12
CA GLY A 65 6.37 4.52 17.07
C GLY A 65 5.32 4.52 15.95
N LEU A 66 4.17 3.89 16.14
CA LEU A 66 3.15 3.75 15.10
C LEU A 66 2.01 4.77 15.29
N LEU A 67 1.43 5.23 14.17
CA LEU A 67 0.13 5.87 14.18
C LEU A 67 -0.90 4.81 14.60
N SER A 68 -1.28 4.86 15.88
CA SER A 68 -2.09 3.82 16.51
C SER A 68 -3.57 4.03 16.28
N GLN A 69 -4.02 5.29 16.15
CA GLN A 69 -5.42 5.61 15.95
C GLN A 69 -5.60 6.99 15.32
N MET A 70 -6.71 7.17 14.62
CA MET A 70 -7.22 8.43 14.12
C MET A 70 -8.71 8.53 14.45
N TRP A 71 -9.20 9.77 14.67
CA TRP A 71 -10.62 10.04 14.92
C TRP A 71 -11.13 11.17 14.05
N ILE A 72 -12.41 11.08 13.70
CA ILE A 72 -13.23 12.17 13.18
C ILE A 72 -14.42 12.31 14.15
N GLY A 73 -14.47 13.37 14.93
CA GLY A 73 -15.35 13.42 16.12
C GLY A 73 -14.98 12.30 17.10
N ASP A 74 -15.97 11.49 17.46
CA ASP A 74 -15.79 10.34 18.36
C ASP A 74 -15.55 9.01 17.61
N GLU A 75 -15.59 9.02 16.27
CA GLU A 75 -15.47 7.83 15.46
C GLU A 75 -14.00 7.45 15.20
N LYS A 76 -13.63 6.25 15.63
CA LYS A 76 -12.33 5.65 15.33
C LYS A 76 -12.24 5.29 13.86
N GLN A 77 -11.08 5.57 13.24
CA GLN A 77 -10.85 5.36 11.83
C GLN A 77 -9.99 4.12 11.54
N LEU A 78 -9.26 3.61 12.53
CA LEU A 78 -8.37 2.46 12.37
C LEU A 78 -8.80 1.31 13.28
N LEU A 79 -8.74 0.09 12.77
CA LEU A 79 -8.80 -1.16 13.56
C LEU A 79 -7.41 -1.66 13.92
N THR A 80 -6.41 -1.41 13.06
CA THR A 80 -5.01 -1.71 13.31
C THR A 80 -4.13 -0.48 13.04
N PRO A 81 -3.00 -0.33 13.76
CA PRO A 81 -2.06 0.75 13.51
C PRO A 81 -1.53 0.76 12.07
N LEU A 82 -1.18 1.95 11.57
CA LEU A 82 -0.44 2.10 10.32
C LEU A 82 1.00 1.60 10.50
N ARG A 83 1.41 0.60 9.75
CA ARG A 83 2.73 -0.03 9.84
C ARG A 83 3.37 -0.26 8.47
N ASP A 84 4.68 -0.48 8.46
CA ASP A 84 5.39 -0.89 7.26
C ASP A 84 4.93 -2.26 6.77
N GLN A 85 4.96 -2.46 5.46
CA GLN A 85 4.66 -3.72 4.80
C GLN A 85 5.70 -4.02 3.73
N PHE A 86 6.39 -5.18 3.89
CA PHE A 86 7.46 -5.63 2.98
C PHE A 86 7.14 -6.95 2.29
N THR A 87 6.04 -7.60 2.69
CA THR A 87 5.65 -8.92 2.23
C THR A 87 4.32 -8.89 1.49
N ARG A 88 4.05 -9.91 0.69
CA ARG A 88 2.76 -10.21 0.08
C ARG A 88 2.36 -11.65 0.32
N ALA A 89 1.08 -11.96 0.22
CA ALA A 89 0.62 -13.33 0.11
C ALA A 89 1.20 -13.92 -1.19
N PRO A 90 1.93 -15.04 -1.14
CA PRO A 90 2.65 -15.55 -2.29
C PRO A 90 1.73 -15.84 -3.47
N LEU A 91 2.17 -15.44 -4.66
CA LEU A 91 1.56 -15.81 -5.93
C LEU A 91 2.01 -17.20 -6.36
N ASP A 92 1.30 -17.83 -7.29
CA ASP A 92 1.75 -19.08 -7.93
C ASP A 92 3.17 -18.94 -8.49
N ASN A 93 3.51 -17.78 -9.08
CA ASN A 93 4.85 -17.49 -9.59
C ASN A 93 5.91 -17.33 -8.48
N ASP A 94 5.52 -16.86 -7.29
CA ASP A 94 6.43 -16.79 -6.15
C ASP A 94 6.73 -18.17 -5.56
N ILE A 95 5.75 -19.08 -5.66
CA ILE A 95 5.84 -20.47 -5.23
C ILE A 95 6.61 -21.29 -6.27
N GLY A 96 6.36 -21.03 -7.57
CA GLY A 96 6.99 -21.73 -8.68
C GLY A 96 6.73 -23.22 -8.63
N VAL A 97 7.80 -24.02 -8.69
CA VAL A 97 7.74 -25.48 -8.57
C VAL A 97 7.93 -25.97 -7.13
N SER A 98 7.89 -25.08 -6.14
CA SER A 98 8.03 -25.45 -4.73
C SER A 98 6.73 -26.08 -4.22
N GLU A 99 6.81 -27.31 -3.76
CA GLU A 99 5.73 -28.12 -3.20
C GLU A 99 6.11 -28.63 -1.82
N ALA A 100 5.12 -29.14 -1.05
CA ALA A 100 5.36 -29.68 0.30
C ALA A 100 6.43 -30.77 0.34
N THR A 101 6.56 -31.55 -0.75
CA THR A 101 7.53 -32.66 -0.88
C THR A 101 8.80 -32.29 -1.64
N ARG A 102 8.81 -31.15 -2.34
CA ARG A 102 9.92 -30.69 -3.15
C ARG A 102 10.06 -29.18 -3.05
N ILE A 103 10.95 -28.71 -2.21
CA ILE A 103 11.23 -27.29 -2.03
C ILE A 103 12.23 -26.83 -3.09
N ASP A 104 11.88 -25.77 -3.85
CA ASP A 104 12.81 -25.04 -4.69
C ASP A 104 13.38 -23.84 -3.91
N PRO A 105 14.66 -23.90 -3.48
CA PRO A 105 15.25 -22.79 -2.71
C PRO A 105 15.39 -21.48 -3.51
N ASN A 106 15.19 -21.53 -4.82
CA ASN A 106 15.21 -20.35 -5.69
C ASN A 106 13.83 -19.67 -5.81
N ALA A 107 12.75 -20.34 -5.40
CA ALA A 107 11.42 -19.73 -5.35
C ALA A 107 11.44 -18.51 -4.43
N TRP A 108 10.74 -17.44 -4.81
CA TRP A 108 10.70 -16.21 -4.02
C TRP A 108 10.18 -16.45 -2.61
N VAL A 109 9.12 -17.24 -2.46
CA VAL A 109 8.53 -17.56 -1.17
C VAL A 109 9.54 -18.27 -0.25
N GLU A 110 10.36 -19.16 -0.78
CA GLU A 110 11.36 -19.86 0.03
C GLU A 110 12.53 -18.97 0.43
N ARG A 111 12.96 -18.07 -0.47
CA ARG A 111 13.94 -17.03 -0.13
C ARG A 111 13.42 -16.08 0.96
N TRP A 112 12.16 -15.64 0.88
CA TRP A 112 11.55 -14.79 1.90
C TRP A 112 11.40 -15.50 3.24
N LYS A 113 10.98 -16.78 3.25
CA LYS A 113 10.91 -17.60 4.46
C LYS A 113 12.29 -17.78 5.09
N ALA A 114 13.29 -18.20 4.29
CA ALA A 114 14.66 -18.42 4.76
C ALA A 114 15.31 -17.16 5.34
N ALA A 115 15.02 -16.00 4.79
CA ALA A 115 15.50 -14.71 5.29
C ALA A 115 14.66 -14.14 6.44
N GLY A 116 13.49 -14.72 6.75
CA GLY A 116 12.63 -14.29 7.83
C GLY A 116 11.78 -13.07 7.51
N HIS A 117 11.46 -12.78 6.24
CA HIS A 117 10.64 -11.62 5.87
C HIS A 117 9.26 -11.66 6.52
N TYR A 118 8.64 -12.84 6.62
CA TYR A 118 7.31 -13.02 7.23
C TYR A 118 7.34 -13.00 8.77
N GLN A 119 8.51 -13.18 9.37
CA GLN A 119 8.72 -13.21 10.82
C GLN A 119 9.51 -11.99 11.33
N ALA A 120 9.77 -11.03 10.46
CA ALA A 120 10.50 -9.83 10.84
C ALA A 120 9.71 -9.00 11.86
N GLU A 121 10.37 -8.62 12.94
CA GLU A 121 9.80 -7.79 14.00
C GLU A 121 10.38 -6.38 13.95
N ALA A 122 9.55 -5.39 14.24
CA ALA A 122 9.94 -3.99 14.26
C ALA A 122 10.53 -3.62 15.62
N ALA A 123 11.80 -3.24 15.64
CA ALA A 123 12.44 -2.59 16.78
C ALA A 123 12.40 -1.07 16.61
N LEU A 124 11.82 -0.36 17.55
CA LEU A 124 11.79 1.12 17.53
C LEU A 124 13.19 1.69 17.75
N LEU A 125 13.65 2.53 16.83
CA LEU A 125 14.91 3.25 16.92
C LEU A 125 14.71 4.71 17.36
N GLN A 126 13.62 5.34 16.92
CA GLN A 126 13.29 6.74 17.20
C GLN A 126 11.78 6.96 17.19
N CYS A 127 11.30 7.78 18.12
CA CYS A 127 9.95 8.33 18.11
C CYS A 127 9.97 9.70 18.79
N THR A 128 9.86 10.78 18.02
CA THR A 128 9.90 12.17 18.50
C THR A 128 8.74 12.97 17.93
N ALA A 129 8.39 14.05 18.63
CA ALA A 129 7.35 14.98 18.22
C ALA A 129 7.87 16.42 18.39
N ASP A 130 7.69 17.23 17.35
CA ASP A 130 8.10 18.64 17.31
C ASP A 130 6.93 19.51 16.88
N THR A 131 6.75 20.66 17.53
CA THR A 131 5.79 21.68 17.10
C THR A 131 6.52 22.69 16.22
N LEU A 132 6.09 22.81 14.97
CA LEU A 132 6.59 23.77 14.00
C LEU A 132 5.71 25.04 14.00
N ALA A 133 6.12 26.05 13.24
CA ALA A 133 5.36 27.30 13.13
C ALA A 133 3.94 27.11 12.53
N ASP A 134 3.72 26.06 11.73
CA ASP A 134 2.49 25.82 10.96
C ASP A 134 2.01 24.36 11.01
N ALA A 135 2.67 23.49 11.77
CA ALA A 135 2.37 22.07 11.83
C ALA A 135 2.92 21.39 13.09
N VAL A 136 2.49 20.16 13.33
CA VAL A 136 3.17 19.19 14.21
C VAL A 136 3.86 18.15 13.35
N LEU A 137 5.12 17.85 13.69
CA LEU A 137 5.95 16.85 13.03
C LEU A 137 6.19 15.68 13.98
N ILE A 138 5.82 14.48 13.56
CA ILE A 138 6.22 13.24 14.23
C ILE A 138 7.29 12.56 13.37
N THR A 139 8.39 12.16 13.99
CA THR A 139 9.46 11.40 13.35
C THR A 139 9.62 10.05 14.00
N THR A 140 9.58 8.99 13.20
CA THR A 140 9.76 7.62 13.68
C THR A 140 10.80 6.87 12.84
N ALA A 141 11.52 5.94 13.47
CA ALA A 141 12.42 5.03 12.77
C ALA A 141 12.34 3.64 13.38
N HIS A 142 12.33 2.63 12.51
CA HIS A 142 12.26 1.23 12.89
C HIS A 142 13.33 0.41 12.19
N ALA A 143 13.94 -0.54 12.90
CA ALA A 143 14.70 -1.63 12.32
C ALA A 143 13.82 -2.88 12.29
N TRP A 144 13.59 -3.44 11.11
CA TRP A 144 12.90 -4.70 10.93
C TRP A 144 13.91 -5.83 10.95
N GLN A 145 13.79 -6.72 11.93
CA GLN A 145 14.82 -7.69 12.26
C GLN A 145 14.25 -9.11 12.34
N HIS A 146 15.07 -10.06 11.96
CA HIS A 146 14.83 -11.49 12.20
C HIS A 146 16.10 -12.14 12.72
N GLN A 147 16.02 -12.85 13.85
CA GLN A 147 17.15 -13.54 14.50
C GLN A 147 18.41 -12.65 14.68
N GLY A 148 18.19 -11.38 15.05
CA GLY A 148 19.28 -10.41 15.27
C GLY A 148 19.84 -9.76 13.99
N LYS A 149 19.39 -10.19 12.81
CA LYS A 149 19.75 -9.58 11.53
C LYS A 149 18.74 -8.49 11.14
N THR A 150 19.22 -7.30 10.80
CA THR A 150 18.39 -6.23 10.25
C THR A 150 18.17 -6.44 8.76
N LEU A 151 16.92 -6.54 8.35
CA LEU A 151 16.50 -6.71 6.96
C LEU A 151 16.17 -5.36 6.32
N PHE A 152 15.43 -4.51 7.05
CA PHE A 152 14.99 -3.21 6.59
C PHE A 152 15.15 -2.17 7.69
N ILE A 153 15.47 -0.93 7.29
CA ILE A 153 15.38 0.24 8.16
C ILE A 153 14.38 1.19 7.53
N SER A 154 13.31 1.51 8.26
CA SER A 154 12.27 2.44 7.81
C SER A 154 12.30 3.70 8.66
N ARG A 155 12.34 4.88 8.03
CA ARG A 155 12.21 6.19 8.66
C ARG A 155 10.99 6.88 8.10
N LYS A 156 10.15 7.42 8.96
CA LYS A 156 8.93 8.11 8.57
C LYS A 156 8.82 9.47 9.25
N THR A 157 8.35 10.45 8.50
CA THR A 157 7.89 11.71 9.05
C THR A 157 6.42 11.89 8.73
N TYR A 158 5.67 12.33 9.73
CA TYR A 158 4.25 12.65 9.62
C TYR A 158 4.10 14.13 9.97
N ARG A 159 3.84 14.96 8.95
CA ARG A 159 3.60 16.39 9.14
C ARG A 159 2.10 16.65 9.06
N ILE A 160 1.52 17.04 10.19
CA ILE A 160 0.11 17.38 10.32
C ILE A 160 0.00 18.90 10.41
N ASP A 161 -0.60 19.50 9.39
CA ASP A 161 -0.74 20.96 9.29
C ASP A 161 -2.11 21.47 9.73
N GLY A 162 -2.25 22.78 9.77
CA GLY A 162 -3.48 23.45 10.19
C GLY A 162 -4.67 23.28 9.24
N SER A 163 -4.51 22.63 8.10
CA SER A 163 -5.62 22.20 7.23
C SER A 163 -6.14 20.80 7.61
N GLY A 164 -5.46 20.11 8.51
CA GLY A 164 -5.78 18.75 8.92
C GLY A 164 -5.35 17.70 7.90
N GLN A 165 -4.36 18.02 7.05
CA GLN A 165 -3.72 17.07 6.17
C GLN A 165 -2.48 16.50 6.85
N MET A 166 -2.26 15.20 6.68
CA MET A 166 -1.09 14.51 7.17
C MET A 166 -0.21 14.12 5.97
N ALA A 167 0.88 14.85 5.78
CA ALA A 167 1.90 14.48 4.81
C ALA A 167 2.80 13.40 5.43
N ILE A 168 2.95 12.28 4.74
CA ILE A 168 3.77 11.14 5.17
C ILE A 168 4.92 11.01 4.19
N THR A 169 6.14 11.11 4.70
CA THR A 169 7.37 10.79 3.97
C THR A 169 7.94 9.49 4.50
N VAL A 170 8.29 8.59 3.63
CA VAL A 170 8.83 7.27 3.96
C VAL A 170 10.16 7.06 3.26
N ASP A 171 11.20 6.79 4.05
CA ASP A 171 12.52 6.39 3.60
C ASP A 171 12.82 4.97 4.09
N VAL A 172 13.09 4.06 3.17
CA VAL A 172 13.41 2.67 3.49
C VAL A 172 14.79 2.32 2.95
N GLU A 173 15.60 1.66 3.76
CA GLU A 173 16.86 1.05 3.38
C GLU A 173 16.71 -0.47 3.44
N VAL A 174 16.93 -1.14 2.30
CA VAL A 174 16.95 -2.61 2.17
C VAL A 174 18.40 -3.07 2.29
N ALA A 175 18.69 -3.95 3.23
CA ALA A 175 20.03 -4.45 3.47
C ALA A 175 20.56 -5.26 2.26
N SER A 176 21.86 -5.17 2.02
CA SER A 176 22.51 -5.74 0.81
C SER A 176 22.51 -7.26 0.74
N ASP A 177 22.35 -7.92 1.86
CA ASP A 177 22.32 -9.38 2.00
C ASP A 177 20.91 -9.92 2.28
N THR A 178 19.89 -9.12 1.98
CA THR A 178 18.47 -9.45 2.13
C THR A 178 17.88 -9.75 0.75
N PRO A 179 17.10 -10.82 0.57
CA PRO A 179 16.33 -11.04 -0.64
C PRO A 179 15.45 -9.83 -0.96
N HIS A 180 15.20 -9.58 -2.22
CA HIS A 180 14.38 -8.47 -2.67
C HIS A 180 12.98 -8.56 -2.03
N PRO A 181 12.48 -7.51 -1.33
CA PRO A 181 11.14 -7.54 -0.76
C PRO A 181 10.06 -7.56 -1.84
N ALA A 182 8.90 -8.10 -1.50
CA ALA A 182 7.76 -8.12 -2.40
C ALA A 182 7.16 -6.73 -2.62
N ARG A 183 7.26 -5.88 -1.60
CA ARG A 183 6.75 -4.50 -1.61
C ARG A 183 7.51 -3.62 -0.63
N ILE A 184 7.41 -2.33 -0.81
CA ILE A 184 7.84 -1.31 0.15
C ILE A 184 6.69 -0.34 0.30
N GLY A 185 5.92 -0.50 1.37
CA GLY A 185 4.68 0.21 1.59
C GLY A 185 4.26 0.29 3.03
N LEU A 186 3.04 0.76 3.21
CA LEU A 186 2.33 0.88 4.48
C LEU A 186 1.03 0.09 4.43
N THR A 187 0.64 -0.49 5.55
CA THR A 187 -0.64 -1.20 5.69
C THR A 187 -1.36 -0.79 6.95
N CYS A 188 -2.68 -0.73 6.88
CA CYS A 188 -3.58 -0.63 8.03
C CYS A 188 -4.94 -1.24 7.72
N GLN A 189 -5.71 -1.48 8.76
CA GLN A 189 -7.11 -1.87 8.66
C GLN A 189 -7.98 -0.66 9.02
N LEU A 190 -8.72 -0.15 8.06
CA LEU A 190 -9.68 0.94 8.25
C LEU A 190 -10.93 0.41 8.95
N ALA A 191 -11.49 1.16 9.88
CA ALA A 191 -12.70 0.77 10.59
C ALA A 191 -13.94 0.75 9.69
N GLN A 192 -13.95 1.58 8.65
CA GLN A 192 -15.06 1.68 7.73
C GLN A 192 -15.05 0.61 6.65
N VAL A 193 -16.27 0.25 6.22
CA VAL A 193 -16.52 -0.48 4.98
C VAL A 193 -17.37 0.41 4.10
N ALA A 194 -16.72 1.17 3.21
CA ALA A 194 -17.41 1.95 2.19
C ALA A 194 -17.75 1.07 0.98
N GLU A 195 -18.85 1.38 0.34
CA GLU A 195 -19.41 0.59 -0.78
C GLU A 195 -18.55 0.69 -2.04
N ARG A 196 -17.90 1.85 -2.24
CA ARG A 196 -17.18 2.18 -3.47
C ARG A 196 -15.78 2.71 -3.20
N VAL A 197 -14.92 2.44 -4.16
CA VAL A 197 -13.53 2.93 -4.21
C VAL A 197 -13.39 3.81 -5.44
N ASN A 198 -12.94 5.04 -5.25
CA ASN A 198 -12.70 5.98 -6.34
C ASN A 198 -11.20 6.34 -6.39
N TRP A 199 -10.59 6.27 -7.57
CA TRP A 199 -9.18 6.65 -7.73
C TRP A 199 -8.89 7.29 -9.08
N LEU A 200 -7.83 8.07 -9.12
CA LEU A 200 -7.18 8.56 -10.32
C LEU A 200 -5.86 7.81 -10.48
N GLY A 201 -5.76 6.97 -11.49
CA GLY A 201 -4.62 6.07 -11.69
C GLY A 201 -4.86 5.05 -12.78
N LEU A 202 -3.99 4.03 -12.85
CA LEU A 202 -4.17 2.93 -13.78
C LEU A 202 -5.29 2.00 -13.30
N GLY A 203 -6.08 1.51 -14.25
CA GLY A 203 -7.24 0.65 -14.00
C GLY A 203 -7.98 0.27 -15.29
N PRO A 204 -9.25 -0.22 -15.19
CA PRO A 204 -9.97 -0.51 -13.95
C PRO A 204 -9.53 -1.81 -13.26
N GLN A 205 -8.98 -2.79 -14.02
CA GLN A 205 -8.51 -4.07 -13.50
C GLN A 205 -7.23 -3.89 -12.69
N GLU A 206 -6.89 -4.91 -11.90
CA GLU A 206 -5.59 -4.99 -11.26
C GLU A 206 -4.47 -4.90 -12.28
N ASN A 207 -3.39 -4.27 -11.88
CA ASN A 207 -2.20 -4.13 -12.70
C ASN A 207 -0.97 -4.06 -11.79
N TYR A 208 0.15 -4.57 -12.29
CA TYR A 208 1.41 -4.67 -11.55
C TYR A 208 2.54 -4.03 -12.35
N PRO A 209 3.69 -3.68 -11.76
CA PRO A 209 4.76 -2.98 -12.46
C PRO A 209 5.18 -3.60 -13.80
N ASP A 210 5.13 -4.93 -13.89
CA ASP A 210 5.40 -5.73 -15.11
C ASP A 210 4.14 -6.06 -15.93
N ARG A 211 2.95 -5.52 -15.57
CA ARG A 211 1.65 -5.81 -16.18
C ARG A 211 0.76 -4.58 -16.30
N LEU A 212 1.26 -3.58 -17.04
CA LEU A 212 0.58 -2.29 -17.19
C LEU A 212 -0.16 -2.13 -18.53
N THR A 213 0.16 -2.94 -19.55
CA THR A 213 -0.27 -2.71 -20.95
C THR A 213 -1.79 -2.70 -21.12
N ALA A 214 -2.53 -3.48 -20.36
CA ALA A 214 -3.99 -3.52 -20.39
C ALA A 214 -4.66 -2.40 -19.59
N ALA A 215 -3.92 -1.71 -18.71
CA ALA A 215 -4.45 -0.67 -17.85
C ALA A 215 -4.49 0.68 -18.56
N CYS A 216 -5.50 1.48 -18.20
CA CYS A 216 -5.71 2.83 -18.70
C CYS A 216 -5.65 3.82 -17.55
N PHE A 217 -4.96 4.93 -17.71
CA PHE A 217 -4.95 5.99 -16.71
C PHE A 217 -6.22 6.84 -16.82
N ASP A 218 -7.07 6.78 -15.80
CA ASP A 218 -8.33 7.52 -15.77
C ASP A 218 -8.81 7.68 -14.32
N ARG A 219 -9.96 8.34 -14.15
CA ARG A 219 -10.70 8.34 -12.89
C ARG A 219 -11.69 7.18 -12.87
N TRP A 220 -11.43 6.26 -11.97
CA TRP A 220 -12.21 5.03 -11.80
C TRP A 220 -13.09 5.13 -10.56
N ASP A 221 -14.22 4.44 -10.60
CA ASP A 221 -15.14 4.31 -9.47
C ASP A 221 -15.78 2.93 -9.52
N LEU A 222 -15.37 2.03 -8.63
CA LEU A 222 -15.81 0.65 -8.59
C LEU A 222 -16.37 0.26 -7.22
N PRO A 223 -17.28 -0.74 -7.17
CA PRO A 223 -17.64 -1.39 -5.91
C PRO A 223 -16.40 -1.97 -5.22
N LEU A 224 -16.38 -1.96 -3.88
CA LEU A 224 -15.29 -2.58 -3.11
C LEU A 224 -15.11 -4.07 -3.46
N SER A 225 -16.20 -4.78 -3.75
CA SER A 225 -16.16 -6.18 -4.20
C SER A 225 -15.33 -6.43 -5.45
N ASP A 226 -15.29 -5.43 -6.35
CA ASP A 226 -14.61 -5.53 -7.64
C ASP A 226 -13.12 -5.15 -7.56
N MET A 227 -12.68 -4.72 -6.37
CA MET A 227 -11.26 -4.47 -6.11
C MET A 227 -10.47 -5.76 -5.87
N TYR A 228 -11.15 -6.85 -5.50
CA TYR A 228 -10.60 -8.18 -5.28
C TYR A 228 -10.70 -9.05 -6.53
N THR A 229 -9.57 -9.64 -6.95
CA THR A 229 -9.53 -10.62 -8.05
C THR A 229 -9.65 -12.03 -7.47
N PRO A 230 -10.73 -12.77 -7.80
CA PRO A 230 -11.06 -14.03 -7.13
C PRO A 230 -10.27 -15.22 -7.70
N TYR A 231 -8.97 -15.24 -7.51
CA TYR A 231 -8.12 -16.38 -7.86
C TYR A 231 -8.57 -17.65 -7.12
N VAL A 232 -8.37 -18.81 -7.73
CA VAL A 232 -8.76 -20.11 -7.14
C VAL A 232 -7.96 -20.38 -5.87
N PHE A 233 -6.66 -20.13 -5.93
CA PHE A 233 -5.75 -20.12 -4.79
C PHE A 233 -5.60 -18.68 -4.30
N PRO A 234 -5.98 -18.37 -3.05
CA PRO A 234 -5.86 -17.03 -2.50
C PRO A 234 -4.40 -16.58 -2.46
N SER A 235 -4.14 -15.39 -3.01
CA SER A 235 -2.81 -14.79 -3.10
C SER A 235 -2.93 -13.26 -3.14
N GLU A 236 -1.81 -12.55 -3.21
CA GLU A 236 -1.79 -11.11 -3.51
C GLU A 236 -2.61 -10.84 -4.76
N ASN A 237 -3.45 -9.81 -4.72
CA ASN A 237 -4.27 -9.41 -5.84
C ASN A 237 -4.74 -7.97 -5.70
N GLY A 238 -5.34 -7.43 -6.75
CA GLY A 238 -6.06 -6.17 -6.68
C GLY A 238 -5.19 -4.92 -6.68
N LEU A 239 -3.89 -4.99 -6.97
CA LEU A 239 -3.02 -3.81 -7.02
C LEU A 239 -3.47 -2.85 -8.14
N ARG A 240 -3.39 -1.54 -7.87
CA ARG A 240 -3.60 -0.44 -8.84
C ARG A 240 -2.37 0.44 -8.82
N CYS A 241 -1.58 0.39 -9.90
CA CYS A 241 -0.35 1.17 -10.06
C CYS A 241 -0.63 2.59 -10.55
N GLY A 242 0.38 3.45 -10.44
CA GLY A 242 0.34 4.80 -10.99
C GLY A 242 -0.76 5.68 -10.41
N THR A 243 -1.18 5.41 -9.18
CA THR A 243 -2.26 6.14 -8.51
C THR A 243 -1.79 7.51 -8.06
N ARG A 244 -2.60 8.53 -8.33
CA ARG A 244 -2.38 9.92 -7.94
C ARG A 244 -3.33 10.37 -6.84
N GLU A 245 -4.51 9.79 -6.80
CA GLU A 245 -5.55 10.07 -5.82
C GLU A 245 -6.34 8.80 -5.54
N LEU A 246 -6.60 8.52 -4.28
CA LEU A 246 -7.49 7.47 -3.82
C LEU A 246 -8.50 8.08 -2.86
N ASN A 247 -9.78 7.80 -3.06
CA ASN A 247 -10.87 8.19 -2.15
C ASN A 247 -11.59 6.93 -1.67
N TYR A 248 -11.74 6.80 -0.36
CA TYR A 248 -12.48 5.70 0.26
C TYR A 248 -13.12 6.16 1.58
N GLY A 249 -14.44 6.16 1.64
CA GLY A 249 -15.16 6.72 2.77
C GLY A 249 -14.77 8.18 3.06
N PRO A 250 -14.43 8.54 4.29
CA PRO A 250 -13.99 9.89 4.66
C PRO A 250 -12.53 10.15 4.31
N HIS A 251 -11.81 9.17 3.79
CA HIS A 251 -10.39 9.26 3.55
C HIS A 251 -10.05 9.61 2.10
N GLN A 252 -9.02 10.42 1.93
CA GLN A 252 -8.38 10.68 0.65
C GLN A 252 -6.87 10.59 0.79
N TRP A 253 -6.23 9.87 -0.14
CA TRP A 253 -4.77 9.84 -0.28
C TRP A 253 -4.38 10.47 -1.61
N ARG A 254 -3.32 11.25 -1.61
CA ARG A 254 -2.74 11.88 -2.80
C ARG A 254 -1.24 11.66 -2.82
N GLY A 255 -0.67 11.44 -4.00
CA GLY A 255 0.75 11.19 -4.17
C GLY A 255 1.05 10.46 -5.46
N ASP A 256 2.20 9.80 -5.50
CA ASP A 256 2.56 8.82 -6.52
C ASP A 256 2.77 7.48 -5.79
N PHE A 257 1.77 6.61 -5.87
CA PHE A 257 1.77 5.35 -5.13
C PHE A 257 0.99 4.27 -5.88
N GLN A 258 1.05 3.09 -5.34
CA GLN A 258 0.25 1.93 -5.73
C GLN A 258 -0.60 1.53 -4.53
N PHE A 259 -1.78 0.97 -4.77
CA PHE A 259 -2.61 0.51 -3.67
C PHE A 259 -3.37 -0.77 -4.01
N ASN A 260 -3.67 -1.55 -2.99
CA ASN A 260 -4.79 -2.47 -3.00
C ASN A 260 -5.67 -2.25 -1.76
N ILE A 261 -6.94 -2.58 -1.91
CA ILE A 261 -7.95 -2.41 -0.87
C ILE A 261 -8.90 -3.62 -0.90
N SER A 262 -9.11 -4.26 0.24
CA SER A 262 -9.82 -5.53 0.31
C SER A 262 -10.44 -5.77 1.70
N ARG A 263 -11.39 -6.71 1.77
CA ARG A 263 -11.92 -7.25 3.02
C ARG A 263 -11.06 -8.40 3.58
N TYR A 264 -9.93 -8.72 2.96
CA TYR A 264 -9.05 -9.81 3.32
C TYR A 264 -7.64 -9.30 3.62
N SER A 265 -7.06 -9.71 4.74
CA SER A 265 -5.67 -9.42 5.06
C SER A 265 -4.71 -10.23 4.19
N GLN A 266 -3.48 -9.75 4.03
CA GLN A 266 -2.41 -10.51 3.37
C GLN A 266 -2.14 -11.84 4.13
N GLN A 267 -2.28 -11.83 5.44
CA GLN A 267 -2.14 -13.03 6.26
C GLN A 267 -3.23 -14.05 5.95
N GLN A 268 -4.50 -13.63 5.93
CA GLN A 268 -5.61 -14.53 5.60
C GLN A 268 -5.44 -15.12 4.19
N LEU A 269 -5.05 -14.28 3.21
CA LEU A 269 -4.80 -14.77 1.85
C LEU A 269 -3.69 -15.82 1.81
N MET A 270 -2.60 -15.63 2.58
CA MET A 270 -1.48 -16.55 2.63
C MET A 270 -1.82 -17.88 3.33
N GLU A 271 -2.67 -17.85 4.37
CA GLU A 271 -3.02 -19.00 5.18
C GLU A 271 -4.20 -19.81 4.63
N THR A 272 -4.95 -19.26 3.68
CA THR A 272 -6.16 -19.89 3.15
C THR A 272 -5.86 -20.64 1.86
N SER A 273 -6.16 -21.93 1.84
CA SER A 273 -5.87 -22.82 0.71
C SER A 273 -6.87 -22.70 -0.46
N HIS A 274 -8.09 -22.24 -0.20
CA HIS A 274 -9.14 -22.15 -1.23
C HIS A 274 -10.03 -20.92 -1.04
N ARG A 275 -10.39 -20.27 -2.15
CA ARG A 275 -11.21 -19.06 -2.15
C ARG A 275 -12.50 -19.15 -1.33
N HIS A 276 -13.19 -20.28 -1.36
CA HIS A 276 -14.46 -20.46 -0.63
C HIS A 276 -14.31 -20.53 0.89
N LEU A 277 -13.08 -20.62 1.40
CA LEU A 277 -12.76 -20.57 2.83
C LEU A 277 -12.44 -19.14 3.31
N LEU A 278 -12.27 -18.18 2.38
CA LEU A 278 -12.07 -16.79 2.74
C LEU A 278 -13.36 -16.22 3.36
N HIS A 279 -13.18 -15.45 4.41
CA HIS A 279 -14.26 -14.71 5.06
C HIS A 279 -13.88 -13.24 5.19
N ALA A 280 -14.83 -12.36 4.92
CA ALA A 280 -14.59 -10.92 5.04
C ALA A 280 -14.30 -10.56 6.50
N GLU A 281 -13.15 -9.94 6.74
CA GLU A 281 -12.77 -9.43 8.04
C GLU A 281 -13.55 -8.15 8.39
N GLU A 282 -13.53 -7.74 9.66
CA GLU A 282 -14.05 -6.46 10.08
C GLU A 282 -13.33 -5.31 9.36
N GLY A 283 -14.02 -4.22 9.04
CA GLY A 283 -13.42 -3.08 8.34
C GLY A 283 -12.85 -3.41 6.96
N THR A 284 -11.80 -2.71 6.57
CA THR A 284 -11.21 -2.83 5.24
C THR A 284 -9.68 -2.73 5.33
N TRP A 285 -8.96 -3.70 4.79
CA TRP A 285 -7.51 -3.65 4.66
C TRP A 285 -7.10 -2.74 3.51
N LEU A 286 -6.17 -1.84 3.80
CA LEU A 286 -5.55 -0.94 2.85
C LEU A 286 -4.04 -1.17 2.86
N ASN A 287 -3.47 -1.39 1.68
CA ASN A 287 -2.03 -1.32 1.46
C ASN A 287 -1.76 -0.15 0.49
N ILE A 288 -0.79 0.68 0.85
CA ILE A 288 -0.30 1.77 0.01
C ILE A 288 1.20 1.60 -0.14
N ASP A 289 1.64 1.35 -1.36
CA ASP A 289 3.03 1.06 -1.67
C ASP A 289 3.66 2.22 -2.45
N GLY A 290 4.84 2.64 -2.03
CA GLY A 290 5.72 3.42 -2.87
C GLY A 290 6.29 2.56 -4.00
N PHE A 291 6.57 1.28 -3.68
CA PHE A 291 7.17 0.33 -4.62
C PHE A 291 6.58 -1.06 -4.43
N HIS A 292 6.35 -1.75 -5.52
CA HIS A 292 5.91 -3.14 -5.54
C HIS A 292 6.70 -3.93 -6.57
N MET A 293 7.12 -5.14 -6.24
CA MET A 293 7.81 -6.05 -7.15
C MET A 293 6.84 -6.54 -8.23
N GLY A 294 7.34 -6.81 -9.41
CA GLY A 294 6.58 -7.50 -10.45
C GLY A 294 6.05 -8.85 -10.01
N ILE A 295 5.13 -9.42 -10.79
CA ILE A 295 4.51 -10.71 -10.52
C ILE A 295 5.01 -11.84 -11.41
N GLY A 296 5.83 -11.53 -12.42
CA GLY A 296 6.40 -12.50 -13.34
C GLY A 296 5.37 -13.26 -14.18
N GLY A 297 5.63 -14.52 -14.44
CA GLY A 297 4.71 -15.39 -15.17
C GLY A 297 4.97 -15.48 -16.68
N ASP A 298 6.20 -15.20 -17.10
CA ASP A 298 6.64 -15.45 -18.48
C ASP A 298 6.75 -16.95 -18.77
N ASP A 299 6.98 -17.74 -17.73
CA ASP A 299 6.89 -19.20 -17.73
C ASP A 299 6.22 -19.73 -16.46
N SER A 300 5.93 -21.04 -16.40
CA SER A 300 5.19 -21.68 -15.31
C SER A 300 6.10 -22.36 -14.26
N TRP A 301 7.41 -22.28 -14.39
CA TRP A 301 8.35 -23.09 -13.58
C TRP A 301 9.59 -22.36 -13.09
N SER A 302 9.80 -21.11 -13.46
CA SER A 302 10.90 -20.32 -12.91
C SER A 302 10.41 -19.15 -12.09
N PRO A 303 11.19 -18.68 -11.09
CA PRO A 303 10.88 -17.45 -10.33
C PRO A 303 11.22 -16.22 -11.19
N SER A 304 10.60 -16.13 -12.38
CA SER A 304 10.93 -15.17 -13.42
C SER A 304 10.26 -13.83 -13.22
N VAL A 305 10.81 -13.00 -12.33
CA VAL A 305 10.55 -11.56 -12.34
C VAL A 305 11.77 -10.89 -12.96
N SER A 306 11.60 -10.16 -14.08
CA SER A 306 12.69 -9.41 -14.72
C SER A 306 13.36 -8.47 -13.73
N ALA A 307 14.68 -8.34 -13.82
CA ALA A 307 15.49 -7.59 -12.84
C ALA A 307 15.02 -6.13 -12.65
N GLU A 308 14.50 -5.51 -13.69
CA GLU A 308 13.95 -4.14 -13.66
C GLU A 308 12.69 -3.99 -12.80
N PHE A 309 11.98 -5.10 -12.54
CA PHE A 309 10.78 -5.13 -11.69
C PHE A 309 11.03 -5.75 -10.31
N GLN A 310 12.30 -5.98 -9.93
CA GLN A 310 12.69 -6.44 -8.61
C GLN A 310 13.09 -5.24 -7.74
N LEU A 311 12.82 -5.33 -6.44
CA LEU A 311 13.20 -4.30 -5.48
C LEU A 311 14.56 -4.64 -4.85
N SER A 312 15.63 -4.24 -5.53
CA SER A 312 17.01 -4.54 -5.11
C SER A 312 17.36 -3.88 -3.76
N ALA A 313 18.45 -4.35 -3.14
CA ALA A 313 19.06 -3.67 -1.99
C ALA A 313 19.36 -2.21 -2.33
N GLY A 314 19.11 -1.31 -1.39
CA GLY A 314 19.31 0.13 -1.59
C GLY A 314 18.33 1.00 -0.83
N ARG A 315 18.22 2.25 -1.24
CA ARG A 315 17.35 3.24 -0.61
C ARG A 315 16.16 3.57 -1.49
N TYR A 316 15.01 3.62 -0.84
CA TYR A 316 13.72 3.92 -1.45
C TYR A 316 13.09 5.09 -0.72
N HIS A 317 12.51 6.01 -1.49
CA HIS A 317 11.86 7.20 -0.96
C HIS A 317 10.53 7.42 -1.65
N TYR A 318 9.47 7.65 -0.87
CA TYR A 318 8.18 8.08 -1.41
C TYR A 318 7.43 8.96 -0.42
N GLN A 319 6.45 9.70 -0.95
CA GLN A 319 5.63 10.61 -0.16
C GLN A 319 4.16 10.47 -0.57
N LEU A 320 3.30 10.66 0.42
CA LEU A 320 1.86 10.76 0.20
C LEU A 320 1.23 11.72 1.20
N VAL A 321 0.06 12.22 0.88
CA VAL A 321 -0.76 13.05 1.78
C VAL A 321 -2.04 12.31 2.09
N TRP A 322 -2.31 12.10 3.36
CA TRP A 322 -3.56 11.52 3.85
C TRP A 322 -4.45 12.62 4.41
N CYS A 323 -5.63 12.80 3.82
CA CYS A 323 -6.65 13.75 4.25
C CYS A 323 -7.86 13.00 4.78
N GLN A 324 -8.51 13.60 5.77
CA GLN A 324 -9.85 13.22 6.22
C GLN A 324 -10.81 14.33 5.79
N LYS A 325 -11.90 13.96 5.12
CA LYS A 325 -12.96 14.87 4.67
C LYS A 325 -13.94 15.18 5.78
#